data_27cbc7cd9ec076613acaab99c1f74d65
#
_entry.id   27cbc7cd9ec076613acaab99c1f74d65
#
_cell.length_a   1.000
_cell.length_b   1.000
_cell.length_c   1.000
_cell.angle_alpha   90.00
_cell.angle_beta   90.00
_cell.angle_gamma   90.00
#
_symmetry.space_group_name_H-M   'P 1'
#
loop_
_entity.id
_entity.type
_entity.pdbx_description
1 polymer ?
#
loop_
_entity_poly.entity_id
_entity_poly.type
_entity_poly.pdbx_seq_one_letter_code
_entity_poly.pdbx_strand_id
1 'polypeptide(L)'
;MPKPEFIYVTYIETTPEKLWEALTSSEFSRQYWFGTELRTDWTIGSPFALVTNGTPTDVGEILEFDPPRRLSYTFSHVLRDELRNEKPTKVVFAIEPHGKIVKLTLTHEGFAGASKLLDGISKGWPAIISGLKSLLETGTALAIAAPCASH
;
A
#
# COMPACT_ATOMS: atom_id res chain seq x y z
N MET A 1 13.53 -22.92 -0.76
CA MET A 1 12.36 -22.55 0.03
C MET A 1 11.89 -21.17 -0.39
N PRO A 2 10.63 -21.03 -0.79
CA PRO A 2 10.13 -19.70 -1.10
C PRO A 2 10.07 -18.86 0.17
N LYS A 3 10.43 -17.60 0.04
CA LYS A 3 10.35 -16.68 1.15
C LYS A 3 8.87 -16.28 1.36
N PRO A 4 8.44 -16.05 2.59
CA PRO A 4 7.07 -15.58 2.82
C PRO A 4 6.82 -14.28 2.09
N GLU A 5 5.70 -14.21 1.37
CA GLU A 5 5.29 -12.98 0.69
C GLU A 5 3.79 -12.94 0.57
N PHE A 6 3.26 -11.74 0.35
CA PHE A 6 1.83 -11.53 0.13
C PHE A 6 1.67 -10.95 -1.27
N ILE A 7 0.84 -11.58 -2.09
CA ILE A 7 0.56 -11.11 -3.45
C ILE A 7 -0.94 -10.95 -3.60
N TYR A 8 -1.36 -9.78 -4.08
CA TYR A 8 -2.77 -9.49 -4.31
C TYR A 8 -2.93 -8.91 -5.72
N VAL A 9 -3.78 -9.53 -6.52
CA VAL A 9 -4.04 -9.11 -7.90
C VAL A 9 -5.50 -8.72 -8.03
N THR A 10 -5.76 -7.56 -8.63
CA THR A 10 -7.13 -7.14 -8.91
C THR A 10 -7.18 -6.34 -10.20
N TYR A 11 -8.36 -6.27 -10.79
CA TYR A 11 -8.61 -5.47 -11.98
C TYR A 11 -9.54 -4.32 -11.60
N ILE A 12 -9.22 -3.12 -12.09
CA ILE A 12 -9.97 -1.91 -11.73
C ILE A 12 -10.38 -1.19 -13.00
N GLU A 13 -11.64 -0.77 -13.07
CA GLU A 13 -12.14 -0.01 -14.21
C GLU A 13 -11.71 1.44 -14.09
N THR A 14 -10.50 1.71 -14.52
CA THR A 14 -9.88 3.04 -14.46
C THR A 14 -8.72 3.08 -15.44
N THR A 15 -8.01 4.21 -15.49
CA THR A 15 -6.81 4.36 -16.30
C THR A 15 -5.56 4.20 -15.43
N PRO A 16 -4.41 3.84 -16.04
CA PRO A 16 -3.15 3.78 -15.29
C PRO A 16 -2.83 5.09 -14.59
N GLU A 17 -3.10 6.23 -15.24
CA GLU A 17 -2.82 7.55 -14.69
C GLU A 17 -3.66 7.85 -13.44
N LYS A 18 -4.93 7.49 -13.47
CA LYS A 18 -5.81 7.70 -12.33
C LYS A 18 -5.45 6.80 -11.16
N LEU A 19 -5.10 5.55 -11.45
CA LEU A 19 -4.65 4.64 -10.40
C LEU A 19 -3.35 5.14 -9.79
N TRP A 20 -2.42 5.60 -10.62
CA TRP A 20 -1.16 6.16 -10.14
C TRP A 20 -1.40 7.35 -9.21
N GLU A 21 -2.28 8.26 -9.62
CA GLU A 21 -2.62 9.41 -8.79
C GLU A 21 -3.19 8.97 -7.44
N ALA A 22 -4.08 7.97 -7.45
CA ALA A 22 -4.66 7.48 -6.20
C ALA A 22 -3.63 6.82 -5.29
N LEU A 23 -2.58 6.21 -5.86
CA LEU A 23 -1.53 5.57 -5.07
C LEU A 23 -0.50 6.57 -4.55
N THR A 24 -0.43 7.77 -5.10
CA THR A 24 0.61 8.75 -4.77
C THR A 24 0.08 10.06 -4.20
N SER A 25 -1.24 10.18 -3.99
CA SER A 25 -1.87 11.40 -3.47
C SER A 25 -2.53 11.14 -2.14
N SER A 26 -2.22 11.96 -1.14
CA SER A 26 -2.84 11.88 0.18
C SER A 26 -4.32 12.22 0.15
N GLU A 27 -4.76 13.05 -0.80
CA GLU A 27 -6.17 13.36 -0.96
C GLU A 27 -6.97 12.10 -1.24
N PHE A 28 -6.41 11.18 -2.02
CA PHE A 28 -7.04 9.89 -2.29
C PHE A 28 -6.81 8.90 -1.16
N SER A 29 -5.58 8.78 -0.66
CA SER A 29 -5.27 7.77 0.36
C SER A 29 -6.07 7.96 1.64
N ARG A 30 -6.37 9.18 2.02
CA ARG A 30 -7.21 9.44 3.19
C ARG A 30 -8.61 8.82 3.05
N GLN A 31 -9.08 8.64 1.82
CA GLN A 31 -10.41 8.08 1.57
C GLN A 31 -10.45 6.56 1.58
N TYR A 32 -9.41 5.90 1.08
CA TYR A 32 -9.42 4.44 0.98
C TYR A 32 -8.46 3.74 1.95
N TRP A 33 -7.61 4.46 2.63
CA TRP A 33 -6.59 3.90 3.52
C TRP A 33 -6.76 4.37 4.96
N PHE A 34 -8.00 4.26 5.46
CA PHE A 34 -8.32 4.53 6.88
C PHE A 34 -7.85 5.91 7.37
N GLY A 35 -7.95 6.94 6.52
CA GLY A 35 -7.53 8.28 6.87
C GLY A 35 -6.03 8.51 6.82
N THR A 36 -5.28 7.62 6.19
CA THR A 36 -3.81 7.69 6.14
C THR A 36 -3.32 8.65 5.07
N GLU A 37 -2.30 9.43 5.42
CA GLU A 37 -1.61 10.31 4.49
C GLU A 37 -0.27 9.69 4.08
N LEU A 38 0.15 9.99 2.85
CA LEU A 38 1.43 9.55 2.30
C LEU A 38 2.37 10.75 2.33
N ARG A 39 3.49 10.64 3.06
CA ARG A 39 4.46 11.74 3.16
C ARG A 39 5.80 11.32 2.60
N THR A 40 6.16 11.89 1.46
CA THR A 40 7.44 11.64 0.78
C THR A 40 7.62 12.66 -0.35
N ASP A 41 8.85 12.78 -0.84
CA ASP A 41 9.15 13.66 -1.97
C ASP A 41 8.96 12.95 -3.32
N TRP A 42 8.57 11.70 -3.31
CA TRP A 42 8.35 10.88 -4.50
C TRP A 42 9.58 10.79 -5.43
N THR A 43 10.77 10.77 -4.84
CA THR A 43 12.00 10.54 -5.58
C THR A 43 12.69 9.29 -5.01
N ILE A 44 13.44 8.59 -5.86
CA ILE A 44 14.15 7.39 -5.43
C ILE A 44 15.15 7.78 -4.35
N GLY A 45 15.12 7.03 -3.23
CA GLY A 45 15.96 7.28 -2.08
C GLY A 45 15.36 8.22 -1.04
N SER A 46 14.21 8.88 -1.34
CA SER A 46 13.63 9.78 -0.36
C SER A 46 12.93 9.01 0.76
N PRO A 47 12.90 9.56 1.98
CA PRO A 47 12.14 8.96 3.07
C PRO A 47 10.65 8.92 2.73
N PHE A 48 9.98 7.89 3.23
CA PHE A 48 8.55 7.66 3.03
C PHE A 48 7.91 7.39 4.37
N ALA A 49 6.75 7.97 4.62
CA ALA A 49 5.98 7.71 5.84
C ALA A 49 4.50 7.65 5.56
N LEU A 50 3.83 6.70 6.23
CA LEU A 50 2.38 6.65 6.31
C LEU A 50 1.99 7.26 7.65
N VAL A 51 1.12 8.26 7.62
CA VAL A 51 0.73 9.01 8.80
C VAL A 51 -0.78 8.97 8.96
N THR A 52 -1.24 8.49 10.11
CA THR A 52 -2.68 8.41 10.41
C THR A 52 -2.97 9.28 11.62
N ASN A 53 -3.87 10.26 11.45
CA ASN A 53 -4.21 11.21 12.51
C ASN A 53 -2.98 11.89 13.12
N GLY A 54 -2.02 12.27 12.26
CA GLY A 54 -0.82 12.96 12.69
C GLY A 54 0.27 12.06 13.29
N THR A 55 0.02 10.75 13.38
CA THR A 55 0.98 9.80 13.96
C THR A 55 1.56 8.90 12.88
N PRO A 56 2.89 8.85 12.72
CA PRO A 56 3.50 7.91 11.78
C PRO A 56 3.23 6.47 12.22
N THR A 57 2.72 5.66 11.30
CA THR A 57 2.46 4.23 11.57
C THR A 57 3.48 3.34 10.89
N ASP A 58 3.98 3.76 9.73
CA ASP A 58 4.92 2.99 8.95
C ASP A 58 5.88 3.95 8.27
N VAL A 59 7.12 3.52 8.10
CA VAL A 59 8.15 4.34 7.46
C VAL A 59 8.97 3.49 6.50
N GLY A 60 9.65 4.16 5.58
CA GLY A 60 10.49 3.48 4.62
C GLY A 60 11.20 4.45 3.70
N GLU A 61 11.55 3.94 2.52
CA GLU A 61 12.31 4.68 1.52
C GLU A 61 11.77 4.31 0.13
N ILE A 62 11.67 5.28 -0.75
CA ILE A 62 11.22 5.04 -2.14
C ILE A 62 12.33 4.31 -2.90
N LEU A 63 12.01 3.14 -3.44
CA LEU A 63 12.95 2.32 -4.19
C LEU A 63 12.78 2.45 -5.70
N GLU A 64 11.54 2.52 -6.18
CA GLU A 64 11.21 2.63 -7.59
C GLU A 64 10.10 3.65 -7.76
N PHE A 65 10.23 4.48 -8.79
CA PHE A 65 9.21 5.49 -9.09
C PHE A 65 9.15 5.64 -10.60
N ASP A 66 8.31 4.85 -11.26
CA ASP A 66 8.15 4.82 -12.71
C ASP A 66 6.67 5.01 -13.09
N PRO A 67 6.21 6.27 -13.11
CA PRO A 67 4.79 6.54 -13.41
C PRO A 67 4.45 6.17 -14.87
N PRO A 68 3.28 5.64 -15.12
CA PRO A 68 2.28 5.14 -14.18
C PRO A 68 2.33 3.62 -14.05
N ARG A 69 3.52 3.01 -14.06
CA ARG A 69 3.68 1.57 -14.17
C ARG A 69 4.15 0.87 -12.90
N ARG A 70 5.05 1.52 -12.14
CA ARG A 70 5.66 0.80 -11.03
C ARG A 70 6.07 1.73 -9.90
N LEU A 71 5.64 1.39 -8.69
CA LEU A 71 5.99 2.11 -7.47
C LEU A 71 6.45 1.09 -6.45
N SER A 72 7.58 1.35 -5.80
CA SER A 72 8.10 0.44 -4.78
C SER A 72 8.74 1.22 -3.65
N TYR A 73 8.58 0.71 -2.42
CA TYR A 73 9.21 1.33 -1.25
C TYR A 73 9.43 0.26 -0.17
N THR A 74 10.37 0.56 0.73
CA THR A 74 10.54 -0.28 1.91
C THR A 74 9.46 0.08 2.92
N PHE A 75 9.18 -0.84 3.85
CA PHE A 75 8.05 -0.72 4.75
C PHE A 75 8.43 -1.28 6.11
N SER A 76 8.36 -0.44 7.15
CA SER A 76 8.61 -0.84 8.53
C SER A 76 7.51 -0.26 9.40
N HIS A 77 6.81 -1.12 10.12
CA HIS A 77 5.77 -0.66 11.04
C HIS A 77 6.43 -0.14 12.31
N VAL A 78 6.06 1.05 12.76
CA VAL A 78 6.72 1.70 13.90
C VAL A 78 5.80 2.01 15.07
N LEU A 79 4.50 1.74 14.92
CA LEU A 79 3.53 2.08 15.96
C LEU A 79 3.43 1.03 17.06
N ARG A 80 3.43 -0.25 16.70
CA ARG A 80 3.31 -1.36 17.65
C ARG A 80 4.68 -1.91 17.99
N ASP A 81 5.00 -1.95 19.28
CA ASP A 81 6.32 -2.40 19.74
C ASP A 81 6.69 -3.79 19.22
N GLU A 82 5.75 -4.71 19.19
CA GLU A 82 5.98 -6.09 18.75
C GLU A 82 6.35 -6.19 17.27
N LEU A 83 6.08 -5.16 16.47
CA LEU A 83 6.38 -5.15 15.05
C LEU A 83 7.60 -4.29 14.71
N ARG A 84 8.03 -3.42 15.63
CA ARG A 84 9.12 -2.47 15.37
C ARG A 84 10.47 -3.14 15.16
N ASN A 85 10.65 -4.33 15.72
CA ASN A 85 11.91 -5.07 15.61
C ASN A 85 11.99 -5.96 14.38
N GLU A 86 10.92 -6.04 13.60
CA GLU A 86 10.99 -6.77 12.34
C GLU A 86 11.77 -5.95 11.33
N LYS A 87 12.62 -6.61 10.55
CA LYS A 87 13.40 -5.88 9.54
C LYS A 87 12.50 -5.30 8.46
N PRO A 88 12.96 -4.24 7.78
CA PRO A 88 12.17 -3.62 6.72
C PRO A 88 11.77 -4.62 5.65
N THR A 89 10.54 -4.48 5.19
CA THR A 89 10.00 -5.29 4.10
C THR A 89 9.91 -4.42 2.85
N LYS A 90 9.44 -4.99 1.74
CA LYS A 90 9.35 -4.27 0.47
C LYS A 90 7.95 -4.39 -0.11
N VAL A 91 7.38 -3.26 -0.50
CA VAL A 91 6.07 -3.20 -1.16
C VAL A 91 6.28 -2.81 -2.62
N VAL A 92 5.61 -3.49 -3.53
CA VAL A 92 5.66 -3.19 -4.96
C VAL A 92 4.24 -3.11 -5.52
N PHE A 93 3.94 -2.00 -6.21
CA PHE A 93 2.71 -1.85 -6.98
C PHE A 93 3.09 -1.88 -8.45
N ALA A 94 2.56 -2.85 -9.20
CA ALA A 94 2.76 -2.95 -10.65
C ALA A 94 1.43 -2.73 -11.34
N ILE A 95 1.40 -1.81 -12.30
CA ILE A 95 0.19 -1.39 -13.02
C ILE A 95 0.33 -1.75 -14.49
N GLU A 96 -0.61 -2.54 -15.01
CA GLU A 96 -0.60 -2.96 -16.40
C GLU A 96 -1.92 -2.59 -17.07
N PRO A 97 -1.90 -1.85 -18.19
CA PRO A 97 -3.14 -1.53 -18.89
C PRO A 97 -3.73 -2.78 -19.59
N HIS A 98 -5.04 -2.92 -19.52
CA HIS A 98 -5.79 -4.01 -20.16
C HIS A 98 -7.03 -3.41 -20.83
N GLY A 99 -6.85 -2.71 -21.95
CA GLY A 99 -7.96 -2.06 -22.65
C GLY A 99 -8.56 -0.95 -21.79
N LYS A 100 -9.80 -1.12 -21.36
CA LYS A 100 -10.51 -0.11 -20.57
C LYS A 100 -10.35 -0.29 -19.07
N ILE A 101 -9.56 -1.27 -18.65
CA ILE A 101 -9.29 -1.55 -17.24
C ILE A 101 -7.80 -1.64 -17.02
N VAL A 102 -7.40 -1.67 -15.77
CA VAL A 102 -5.99 -1.88 -15.41
C VAL A 102 -5.89 -3.08 -14.49
N LYS A 103 -4.76 -3.78 -14.59
CA LYS A 103 -4.41 -4.85 -13.66
C LYS A 103 -3.45 -4.28 -12.65
N LEU A 104 -3.79 -4.36 -11.37
CA LEU A 104 -2.92 -3.95 -10.27
C LEU A 104 -2.42 -5.19 -9.57
N THR A 105 -1.09 -5.31 -9.48
CA THR A 105 -0.45 -6.38 -8.70
C THR A 105 0.28 -5.73 -7.54
N LEU A 106 -0.11 -6.09 -6.33
CA LEU A 106 0.55 -5.65 -5.10
C LEU A 106 1.35 -6.82 -4.55
N THR A 107 2.64 -6.61 -4.34
CA THR A 107 3.51 -7.61 -3.73
C THR A 107 4.12 -7.00 -2.46
N HIS A 108 4.04 -7.72 -1.35
CA HIS A 108 4.70 -7.32 -0.11
C HIS A 108 5.57 -8.49 0.31
N GLU A 109 6.88 -8.28 0.30
CA GLU A 109 7.87 -9.34 0.46
C GLU A 109 8.98 -8.94 1.42
N GLY A 110 9.87 -9.88 1.73
CA GLY A 110 10.99 -9.62 2.63
C GLY A 110 10.70 -9.94 4.08
N PHE A 111 9.60 -10.66 4.35
CA PHE A 111 9.26 -11.06 5.72
C PHE A 111 10.21 -12.14 6.22
N ALA A 112 10.56 -12.06 7.51
CA ALA A 112 11.19 -13.18 8.20
C ALA A 112 10.12 -14.26 8.41
N GLY A 113 10.52 -15.51 8.58
CA GLY A 113 9.62 -16.67 8.66
C GLY A 113 8.26 -16.40 9.31
N ALA A 114 8.13 -16.59 10.63
CA ALA A 114 6.86 -16.35 11.32
C ALA A 114 6.74 -14.85 11.63
N SER A 115 6.06 -14.10 10.77
CA SER A 115 5.94 -12.65 10.91
C SER A 115 4.54 -12.23 11.34
N LYS A 116 4.45 -11.46 12.41
CA LYS A 116 3.18 -10.87 12.84
C LYS A 116 2.76 -9.76 11.87
N LEU A 117 3.72 -9.08 11.27
CA LEU A 117 3.42 -8.05 10.28
C LEU A 117 2.75 -8.69 9.07
N LEU A 118 3.24 -9.83 8.60
CA LEU A 118 2.63 -10.55 7.48
C LEU A 118 1.17 -10.91 7.78
N ASP A 119 0.89 -11.36 8.99
CA ASP A 119 -0.49 -11.67 9.39
C ASP A 119 -1.38 -10.43 9.31
N GLY A 120 -0.87 -9.30 9.79
CA GLY A 120 -1.62 -8.04 9.79
C GLY A 120 -1.89 -7.52 8.39
N ILE A 121 -0.86 -7.47 7.54
CA ILE A 121 -1.03 -6.90 6.19
C ILE A 121 -1.86 -7.82 5.30
N SER A 122 -1.88 -9.12 5.58
CA SER A 122 -2.72 -10.05 4.83
C SER A 122 -4.20 -9.76 5.00
N LYS A 123 -4.57 -9.10 6.09
CA LYS A 123 -5.94 -8.64 6.34
C LYS A 123 -6.11 -7.19 5.90
N GLY A 124 -5.09 -6.37 6.08
CA GLY A 124 -5.15 -4.94 5.78
C GLY A 124 -5.18 -4.62 4.30
N TRP A 125 -4.28 -5.21 3.51
CA TRP A 125 -4.19 -4.91 2.09
C TRP A 125 -5.49 -5.17 1.33
N PRO A 126 -6.19 -6.32 1.50
CA PRO A 126 -7.45 -6.53 0.79
C PRO A 126 -8.49 -5.45 1.08
N ALA A 127 -8.58 -4.99 2.32
CA ALA A 127 -9.52 -3.92 2.67
C ALA A 127 -9.12 -2.60 2.02
N ILE A 128 -7.83 -2.27 2.06
CA ILE A 128 -7.30 -1.04 1.46
C ILE A 128 -7.54 -1.03 -0.05
N ILE A 129 -7.17 -2.12 -0.73
CA ILE A 129 -7.29 -2.19 -2.19
C ILE A 129 -8.75 -2.27 -2.63
N SER A 130 -9.63 -2.91 -1.85
CA SER A 130 -11.05 -2.91 -2.16
C SER A 130 -11.64 -1.50 -2.07
N GLY A 131 -11.22 -0.72 -1.07
CA GLY A 131 -11.63 0.67 -0.95
C GLY A 131 -11.12 1.51 -2.12
N LEU A 132 -9.87 1.30 -2.52
CA LEU A 132 -9.26 1.98 -3.65
C LEU A 132 -10.03 1.68 -4.95
N LYS A 133 -10.32 0.40 -5.18
CA LYS A 133 -11.06 -0.02 -6.36
C LYS A 133 -12.44 0.65 -6.42
N SER A 134 -13.16 0.62 -5.31
CA SER A 134 -14.48 1.25 -5.23
C SER A 134 -14.38 2.76 -5.51
N LEU A 135 -13.40 3.43 -4.91
CA LEU A 135 -13.22 4.87 -5.10
C LEU A 135 -12.99 5.22 -6.58
N LEU A 136 -12.16 4.45 -7.26
CA LEU A 136 -11.83 4.71 -8.66
C LEU A 136 -12.97 4.35 -9.60
N GLU A 137 -13.76 3.32 -9.28
CA GLU A 137 -14.86 2.87 -10.14
C GLU A 137 -16.16 3.63 -9.91
N THR A 138 -16.40 4.07 -8.68
CA THR A 138 -17.69 4.68 -8.33
C THR A 138 -17.59 6.10 -7.79
N GLY A 139 -16.40 6.56 -7.44
CA GLY A 139 -16.20 7.86 -6.80
C GLY A 139 -16.30 7.82 -5.29
N THR A 140 -16.59 6.67 -4.71
CA THR A 140 -16.75 6.53 -3.26
C THR A 140 -16.01 5.28 -2.78
N ALA A 141 -15.15 5.43 -1.77
CA ALA A 141 -14.46 4.30 -1.17
C ALA A 141 -15.45 3.47 -0.35
N LEU A 142 -15.17 2.16 -0.25
CA LEU A 142 -15.98 1.29 0.61
C LEU A 142 -15.82 1.68 2.07
N ALA A 143 -16.92 1.63 2.81
CA ALA A 143 -16.91 1.94 4.24
C ALA A 143 -16.49 0.68 5.03
N ILE A 144 -15.22 0.32 4.93
CA ILE A 144 -14.66 -0.83 5.64
C ILE A 144 -13.95 -0.31 6.88
N ALA A 145 -14.26 -0.88 8.04
CA ALA A 145 -13.60 -0.50 9.27
C ALA A 145 -12.14 -0.97 9.23
N ALA A 146 -11.23 -0.14 9.74
CA ALA A 146 -9.84 -0.52 9.84
C ALA A 146 -9.71 -1.80 10.66
N PRO A 147 -8.81 -2.74 10.27
CA PRO A 147 -8.53 -3.92 11.09
C PRO A 147 -7.79 -3.46 12.34
N CYS A 148 -8.53 -3.09 13.35
CA CYS A 148 -8.00 -2.38 14.52
C CYS A 148 -6.84 -3.09 15.18
N ALA A 149 -6.92 -4.39 15.29
CA ALA A 149 -5.87 -5.17 15.94
C ALA A 149 -4.63 -5.30 15.07
N SER A 150 -4.72 -4.96 13.80
CA SER A 150 -3.64 -5.15 12.84
C SER A 150 -2.67 -3.99 12.79
N HIS A 151 -3.05 -2.90 13.39
CA HIS A 151 -2.24 -1.68 13.32
C HIS A 151 -2.08 -1.04 14.65
#